data_c0819a12d707dd854d4b4a0e2c6db157
#
_entry.id   c0819a12d707dd854d4b4a0e2c6db157
#
_cell.length_a   1.000
_cell.length_b   1.000
_cell.length_c   1.000
_cell.angle_alpha   90.00
_cell.angle_beta   90.00
_cell.angle_gamma   90.00
#
_symmetry.space_group_name_H-M   'P 1'
#
loop_
_entity.id
_entity.type
_entity.pdbx_description
1 polymer ?
#
loop_
_entity_poly.entity_id
_entity_poly.type
_entity_poly.pdbx_seq_one_letter_code
_entity_poly.pdbx_strand_id
1 'polypeptide(L)'
;MEKYQLYILRLEDAKIIPSKMWFDDIYTAMEYCVLKNRAQVELNVEQYYYFYFLNTSYFDNDDQIQDELGDRIRFIINEEEKLSYRLRSLRSKSLEVLDNKKQGELI
;
A
#
# COMPACT_ATOMS: atom_id res chain seq x y z
N MET A 1 15.70 6.14 -15.87
CA MET A 1 15.87 6.55 -14.47
C MET A 1 14.82 5.84 -13.63
N GLU A 2 15.26 5.14 -12.60
CA GLU A 2 14.37 4.42 -11.70
C GLU A 2 13.62 5.43 -10.82
N LYS A 3 12.31 5.25 -10.71
CA LYS A 3 11.46 6.12 -9.91
C LYS A 3 10.53 5.30 -9.03
N TYR A 4 10.24 5.85 -7.87
CA TYR A 4 9.33 5.23 -6.91
C TYR A 4 7.93 5.81 -7.14
N GLN A 5 7.00 4.95 -7.53
CA GLN A 5 5.61 5.35 -7.74
C GLN A 5 4.80 5.15 -6.46
N LEU A 6 3.92 6.10 -6.17
CA LEU A 6 2.98 5.98 -5.07
C LEU A 6 1.81 5.10 -5.49
N TYR A 7 1.45 4.17 -4.60
CA TYR A 7 0.27 3.32 -4.73
C TYR A 7 -0.59 3.45 -3.49
N ILE A 8 -1.88 3.24 -3.66
CA ILE A 8 -2.85 3.38 -2.58
C ILE A 8 -3.69 2.10 -2.51
N LEU A 9 -3.68 1.43 -1.36
CA LEU A 9 -4.59 0.33 -1.10
C LEU A 9 -5.88 0.89 -0.52
N ARG A 10 -6.99 0.69 -1.21
CA ARG A 10 -8.31 1.10 -0.73
C ARG A 10 -8.89 -0.01 0.14
N LEU A 11 -9.20 0.32 1.42
CA LEU A 11 -9.63 -0.69 2.38
C LEU A 11 -11.04 -1.20 2.13
N GLU A 12 -11.87 -0.41 1.44
CA GLU A 12 -13.26 -0.79 1.15
C GLU A 12 -13.35 -2.08 0.32
N ASP A 13 -12.50 -2.24 -0.67
CA ASP A 13 -12.53 -3.36 -1.61
C ASP A 13 -11.17 -4.01 -1.85
N ALA A 14 -10.16 -3.61 -1.09
CA ALA A 14 -8.77 -4.08 -1.22
C ALA A 14 -8.18 -3.84 -2.62
N LYS A 15 -8.66 -2.82 -3.33
CA LYS A 15 -8.14 -2.46 -4.64
C LYS A 15 -6.89 -1.60 -4.52
N ILE A 16 -5.86 -1.95 -5.28
CA ILE A 16 -4.62 -1.17 -5.36
C ILE A 16 -4.75 -0.17 -6.52
N ILE A 17 -4.60 1.11 -6.20
CA ILE A 17 -4.78 2.19 -7.16
C ILE A 17 -3.43 2.85 -7.41
N PRO A 18 -2.94 2.84 -8.67
CA PRO A 18 -1.72 3.59 -8.98
C PRO A 18 -1.98 5.09 -8.92
N SER A 19 -1.09 5.80 -8.27
CA SER A 19 -1.14 7.25 -8.24
C SER A 19 -0.32 7.83 -9.40
N LYS A 20 -0.60 9.06 -9.78
CA LYS A 20 0.22 9.80 -10.74
C LYS A 20 1.45 10.43 -10.09
N MET A 21 1.67 10.16 -8.82
CA MET A 21 2.75 10.74 -8.04
C MET A 21 3.99 9.86 -8.06
N TRP A 22 5.14 10.46 -8.35
CA TRP A 22 6.42 9.79 -8.46
C TRP A 22 7.46 10.48 -7.60
N PHE A 23 8.41 9.71 -7.09
CA PHE A 23 9.50 10.20 -6.26
C PHE A 23 10.83 9.76 -6.84
N ASP A 24 11.82 10.65 -6.80
CA ASP A 24 13.15 10.35 -7.33
C ASP A 24 14.01 9.57 -6.34
N ASP A 25 13.68 9.61 -5.05
CA ASP A 25 14.44 8.90 -4.04
C ASP A 25 13.52 8.19 -3.04
N ILE A 26 14.07 7.12 -2.45
CA ILE A 26 13.30 6.23 -1.55
C ILE A 26 12.89 6.95 -0.25
N TYR A 27 13.73 7.84 0.25
CA TYR A 27 13.47 8.49 1.54
C TYR A 27 12.29 9.45 1.44
N THR A 28 12.18 10.19 0.35
CA THR A 28 11.04 11.06 0.08
C THR A 28 9.75 10.24 -0.05
N ALA A 29 9.81 9.12 -0.76
CA ALA A 29 8.67 8.21 -0.90
C ALA A 29 8.22 7.65 0.45
N MET A 30 9.16 7.15 1.25
CA MET A 30 8.88 6.64 2.59
C MET A 30 8.24 7.69 3.49
N GLU A 31 8.83 8.88 3.53
CA GLU A 31 8.34 9.96 4.37
C GLU A 31 6.92 10.36 4.00
N TYR A 32 6.64 10.48 2.72
CA TYR A 32 5.30 10.82 2.23
C TYR A 32 4.27 9.77 2.68
N CYS A 33 4.58 8.49 2.47
CA CYS A 33 3.67 7.40 2.84
C CYS A 33 3.43 7.34 4.35
N VAL A 34 4.48 7.47 5.14
CA VAL A 34 4.37 7.46 6.61
C VAL A 34 3.49 8.62 7.08
N LEU A 35 3.69 9.82 6.55
CA LEU A 35 2.89 10.99 6.94
C LEU A 35 1.43 10.83 6.56
N LYS A 36 1.14 10.31 5.36
CA LYS A 36 -0.24 10.07 4.91
C LYS A 36 -0.93 9.00 5.73
N ASN A 37 -0.26 7.89 6.01
CA ASN A 37 -0.82 6.82 6.82
C ASN A 37 -1.06 7.29 8.27
N ARG A 38 -0.11 8.01 8.83
CA ARG A 38 -0.23 8.55 10.18
C ARG A 38 -1.38 9.54 10.30
N ALA A 39 -1.58 10.40 9.31
CA ALA A 39 -2.67 11.37 9.31
C ALA A 39 -4.03 10.67 9.39
N GLN A 40 -4.22 9.56 8.68
CA GLN A 40 -5.47 8.80 8.75
C GLN A 40 -5.72 8.23 10.14
N VAL A 41 -4.69 7.69 10.78
CA VAL A 41 -4.79 7.13 12.13
C VAL A 41 -5.13 8.23 13.13
N GLU A 42 -4.45 9.37 13.06
CA GLU A 42 -4.66 10.51 13.96
C GLU A 42 -6.04 11.14 13.82
N LEU A 43 -6.57 11.17 12.59
CA LEU A 43 -7.91 11.70 12.30
C LEU A 43 -9.01 10.66 12.44
N ASN A 44 -8.65 9.42 12.74
CA ASN A 44 -9.58 8.30 12.88
C ASN A 44 -10.41 8.05 11.62
N VAL A 45 -9.80 8.21 10.44
CA VAL A 45 -10.42 8.00 9.12
C VAL A 45 -9.60 7.00 8.31
N GLU A 46 -9.45 5.80 8.82
CA GLU A 46 -8.62 4.75 8.23
C GLU A 46 -9.32 4.12 7.03
N GLN A 47 -9.13 4.68 5.84
CA GLN A 47 -9.76 4.24 4.58
C GLN A 47 -8.77 3.75 3.54
N TYR A 48 -7.50 4.17 3.65
CA TYR A 48 -6.47 3.90 2.65
C TYR A 48 -5.17 3.54 3.33
N TYR A 49 -4.36 2.73 2.64
CA TYR A 49 -2.97 2.48 3.01
C TYR A 49 -2.06 2.94 1.89
N TYR A 50 -1.20 3.90 2.16
CA TYR A 50 -0.26 4.47 1.18
C TYR A 50 1.05 3.70 1.22
N PHE A 51 1.53 3.30 0.05
CA PHE A 51 2.82 2.63 -0.08
C PHE A 51 3.48 3.03 -1.39
N TYR A 52 4.75 2.71 -1.52
CA TYR A 52 5.51 3.00 -2.72
C TYR A 52 6.13 1.74 -3.28
N PHE A 53 6.41 1.77 -4.57
CA PHE A 53 7.04 0.65 -5.25
C PHE A 53 8.00 1.18 -6.30
N LEU A 54 9.20 0.56 -6.39
CA LEU A 54 10.17 0.88 -7.43
C LEU A 54 9.65 0.35 -8.76
N ASN A 55 9.25 1.25 -9.62
CA ASN A 55 8.67 0.87 -10.90
C ASN A 55 9.77 0.79 -11.97
N THR A 56 10.30 -0.41 -12.17
CA THR A 56 11.30 -0.72 -13.20
C THR A 56 10.68 -1.36 -14.44
N SER A 57 9.40 -1.70 -14.38
CA SER A 57 8.69 -2.33 -15.48
C SER A 57 7.26 -1.81 -15.54
N TYR A 58 6.67 -1.90 -16.71
CA TYR A 58 5.27 -1.53 -16.89
C TYR A 58 4.36 -2.69 -16.51
N PHE A 59 3.30 -2.37 -15.80
CA PHE A 59 2.19 -3.30 -15.64
C PHE A 59 1.24 -3.07 -16.82
N ASP A 60 0.96 -4.11 -17.58
CA ASP A 60 0.18 -4.00 -18.81
C ASP A 60 -1.32 -3.80 -18.55
N ASN A 61 -1.82 -4.24 -17.40
CA ASN A 61 -3.23 -4.13 -17.08
C ASN A 61 -3.45 -4.09 -15.56
N ASP A 62 -4.70 -3.76 -15.18
CA ASP A 62 -5.10 -3.62 -13.79
C ASP A 62 -5.00 -4.94 -13.00
N ASP A 63 -5.32 -6.07 -13.64
CA ASP A 63 -5.24 -7.38 -13.00
C ASP A 63 -3.80 -7.72 -12.60
N GLN A 64 -2.85 -7.40 -13.46
CA GLN A 64 -1.43 -7.60 -13.18
C GLN A 64 -0.97 -6.76 -11.98
N ILE A 65 -1.43 -5.50 -11.90
CA ILE A 65 -1.16 -4.62 -10.75
C ILE A 65 -1.70 -5.26 -9.47
N GLN A 66 -2.95 -5.73 -9.48
CA GLN A 66 -3.57 -6.32 -8.30
C GLN A 66 -2.84 -7.58 -7.83
N ASP A 67 -2.47 -8.45 -8.75
CA ASP A 67 -1.81 -9.71 -8.42
C ASP A 67 -0.39 -9.50 -7.89
N GLU A 68 0.44 -8.77 -8.61
CA GLU A 68 1.84 -8.60 -8.24
C GLU A 68 2.03 -7.71 -7.03
N LEU A 69 1.36 -6.56 -7.00
CA LEU A 69 1.48 -5.63 -5.88
C LEU A 69 0.72 -6.12 -4.65
N GLY A 70 -0.32 -6.94 -4.83
CA GLY A 70 -1.02 -7.54 -3.70
C GLY A 70 -0.10 -8.39 -2.83
N ASP A 71 0.77 -9.18 -3.44
CA ASP A 71 1.75 -9.98 -2.72
C ASP A 71 2.86 -9.10 -2.11
N ARG A 72 3.32 -8.10 -2.84
CA ARG A 72 4.36 -7.18 -2.39
C ARG A 72 3.92 -6.32 -1.21
N ILE A 73 2.68 -5.85 -1.22
CA ILE A 73 2.19 -4.98 -0.15
C ILE A 73 2.15 -5.71 1.20
N ARG A 74 1.87 -7.02 1.21
CA ARG A 74 1.90 -7.80 2.45
C ARG A 74 3.28 -7.76 3.10
N PHE A 75 4.31 -7.91 2.30
CA PHE A 75 5.69 -7.84 2.78
C PHE A 75 6.01 -6.44 3.32
N ILE A 76 5.61 -5.41 2.59
CA ILE A 76 5.83 -4.01 3.00
C ILE A 76 5.14 -3.72 4.33
N ILE A 77 3.88 -4.14 4.49
CA ILE A 77 3.11 -3.93 5.71
C ILE A 77 3.79 -4.63 6.89
N ASN A 78 4.23 -5.88 6.70
CA ASN A 78 4.89 -6.64 7.76
C ASN A 78 6.22 -6.03 8.17
N GLU A 79 7.00 -5.51 7.22
CA GLU A 79 8.27 -4.84 7.52
C GLU A 79 8.04 -3.51 8.26
N GLU A 80 7.03 -2.75 7.89
CA GLU A 80 6.70 -1.49 8.56
C GLU A 80 6.21 -1.69 10.00
N GLU A 81 5.63 -2.85 10.31
CA GLU A 81 5.19 -3.17 11.67
C GLU A 81 6.33 -3.09 12.66
N LYS A 82 7.54 -3.38 12.23
CA LYS A 82 8.73 -3.31 13.06
C LYS A 82 9.15 -1.87 13.37
N LEU A 83 8.64 -0.91 12.61
CA LEU A 83 9.10 0.48 12.63
C LEU A 83 8.15 1.46 13.32
N SER A 84 6.86 1.17 13.43
CA SER A 84 5.90 2.13 13.99
C SER A 84 4.67 1.48 14.60
N TYR A 85 4.54 1.61 15.91
CA TYR A 85 3.33 1.21 16.65
C TYR A 85 2.09 2.01 16.27
N ARG A 86 2.28 3.26 15.87
CA ARG A 86 1.16 4.18 15.58
C ARG A 86 0.31 3.74 14.40
N LEU A 87 0.90 2.96 13.50
CA LEU A 87 0.20 2.48 12.30
C LEU A 87 -0.41 1.09 12.47
N ARG A 88 -0.33 0.51 13.66
CA ARG A 88 -0.74 -0.87 13.92
C ARG A 88 -2.18 -1.16 13.51
N SER A 89 -3.12 -0.28 13.87
CA SER A 89 -4.54 -0.42 13.52
C SER A 89 -4.75 -0.41 12.01
N LEU A 90 -4.15 0.56 11.31
CA LEU A 90 -4.26 0.67 9.87
C LEU A 90 -3.64 -0.54 9.16
N ARG A 91 -2.49 -1.01 9.65
CA ARG A 91 -1.84 -2.21 9.09
C ARG A 91 -2.71 -3.46 9.27
N SER A 92 -3.27 -3.64 10.46
CA SER A 92 -4.14 -4.78 10.74
C SER A 92 -5.36 -4.79 9.83
N LYS A 93 -6.00 -3.64 9.65
CA LYS A 93 -7.13 -3.51 8.73
C LYS A 93 -6.73 -3.79 7.28
N SER A 94 -5.56 -3.32 6.86
CA SER A 94 -5.06 -3.54 5.50
C SER A 94 -4.82 -5.03 5.22
N LEU A 95 -4.19 -5.73 6.17
CA LEU A 95 -3.96 -7.17 6.03
C LEU A 95 -5.28 -7.95 6.02
N GLU A 96 -6.23 -7.56 6.86
CA GLU A 96 -7.55 -8.19 6.92
C GLU A 96 -8.29 -8.09 5.60
N VAL A 97 -8.34 -6.89 4.98
CA VAL A 97 -9.05 -6.74 3.70
C VAL A 97 -8.36 -7.49 2.57
N LEU A 98 -7.03 -7.57 2.58
CA LEU A 98 -6.29 -8.36 1.61
C LEU A 98 -6.58 -9.86 1.76
N ASP A 99 -6.65 -10.35 2.99
CA ASP A 99 -6.97 -11.75 3.26
C ASP A 99 -8.40 -12.08 2.87
N ASN A 100 -9.35 -11.23 3.17
CA ASN A 100 -10.75 -11.41 2.80
C ASN A 100 -10.94 -11.44 1.28
N LYS A 101 -10.23 -10.59 0.55
CA LYS A 101 -10.25 -10.58 -0.91
C LYS A 101 -9.74 -11.90 -1.47
N LYS A 102 -8.64 -12.41 -0.92
CA LYS A 102 -8.06 -13.67 -1.36
C LYS A 102 -9.00 -14.85 -1.12
N GLN A 103 -9.68 -14.88 0.03
CA GLN A 103 -10.68 -15.92 0.34
C GLN A 103 -11.86 -15.86 -0.62
N GLY A 104 -12.35 -14.66 -0.95
CA GLY A 104 -13.41 -14.45 -1.92
C GLY A 104 -13.07 -14.97 -3.32
N GLU A 105 -11.81 -14.86 -3.71
CA GLU A 105 -11.33 -15.36 -5.01
C GLU A 105 -11.26 -16.89 -5.08
N LEU A 106 -11.19 -17.56 -3.94
CA LEU A 106 -11.10 -19.02 -3.86
C LEU A 106 -12.47 -19.72 -3.89
N ILE A 107 -13.53 -18.96 -3.80
CA ILE A 107 -14.91 -19.45 -3.91
C ILE A 107 -15.36 -19.33 -5.36
#